data_8a9a252ab5edf371acd8ccd08545ad23
#
_entry.id   8a9a252ab5edf371acd8ccd08545ad23
#
_cell.length_a   1.000
_cell.length_b   1.000
_cell.length_c   1.000
_cell.angle_alpha   90.00
_cell.angle_beta   90.00
_cell.angle_gamma   90.00
#
_symmetry.space_group_name_H-M   'P 1'
#
loop_
_entity.id
_entity.type
_entity.pdbx_description
1 polymer ?
#
loop_
_entity_poly.entity_id
_entity_poly.type
_entity_poly.pdbx_seq_one_letter_code
_entity_poly.pdbx_strand_id
1 'polypeptide(L)'
;MIPVVQGGMGVGVSASRLSSAVARENGVGTIASVDLRHLHDDLLAESKINPSEEKYTQLNCTALDREIQKTKADANGKGMIAVNVMKAVKDHAAYVRQACESGADAIVMGAGLPLDLPEMTEGYHKDVALFPILSESRGIGIVLKRWMKKGVLPDAIVIEHPAHAAGHLGAASVAGVNDAKFEFKRVIEETFEVFKNLGLESEKIPLILAGGMANFEKVKTALKNWGASAVQIGTAFAVTEEGDAHINFKKTLAGAETEHVVEFMSVAGLPARGVRTKFLDNYIKRESKLQANAKADPRRCTQGLNCLTSCGLRDGLAKARQ
;
A
#
# COMPACT_ATOMS: atom_id res chain seq x y z
N MET A 1 16.91 -12.62 7.43
CA MET A 1 15.91 -11.61 7.75
C MET A 1 14.87 -12.17 8.71
N ILE A 2 14.29 -11.34 9.56
CA ILE A 2 13.11 -11.73 10.36
C ILE A 2 11.86 -11.73 9.45
N PRO A 3 10.85 -12.58 9.69
CA PRO A 3 9.67 -12.70 8.83
C PRO A 3 8.65 -11.57 9.10
N VAL A 4 9.10 -10.32 9.11
CA VAL A 4 8.30 -9.13 9.38
C VAL A 4 8.52 -8.08 8.31
N VAL A 5 7.44 -7.65 7.69
CA VAL A 5 7.36 -6.56 6.73
C VAL A 5 6.61 -5.40 7.39
N GLN A 6 7.18 -4.23 7.41
CA GLN A 6 6.46 -3.03 7.78
C GLN A 6 5.65 -2.58 6.55
N GLY A 7 4.35 -2.49 6.69
CA GLY A 7 3.45 -2.08 5.61
C GLY A 7 3.62 -0.61 5.22
N GLY A 8 3.61 -0.32 3.92
CA GLY A 8 3.66 1.05 3.42
C GLY A 8 2.40 1.84 3.81
N MET A 9 2.58 3.01 4.40
CA MET A 9 1.50 3.87 4.92
C MET A 9 1.72 5.32 4.45
N GLY A 10 0.90 5.76 3.51
CA GLY A 10 0.89 7.14 3.01
C GLY A 10 -0.12 8.02 3.76
N VAL A 11 -0.01 9.33 3.72
CA VAL A 11 1.07 10.17 3.22
C VAL A 11 2.00 10.49 4.40
N GLY A 12 3.30 10.20 4.26
CA GLY A 12 4.28 10.54 5.31
C GLY A 12 4.09 9.82 6.64
N VAL A 13 3.44 8.65 6.68
CA VAL A 13 3.31 7.81 7.88
C VAL A 13 4.46 6.82 7.95
N SER A 14 4.87 6.26 6.80
CA SER A 14 6.09 5.48 6.67
C SER A 14 7.01 6.11 5.62
N ALA A 15 8.11 6.65 6.06
CA ALA A 15 9.19 7.24 5.28
C ALA A 15 10.54 6.74 5.82
N SER A 16 11.60 7.53 5.72
CA SER A 16 12.96 7.06 6.03
C SER A 16 13.19 6.65 7.49
N ARG A 17 12.57 7.31 8.47
CA ARG A 17 12.80 7.00 9.88
C ARG A 17 12.28 5.62 10.24
N LEU A 18 11.02 5.35 9.94
CA LEU A 18 10.39 4.07 10.24
C LEU A 18 11.03 2.95 9.43
N SER A 19 11.19 3.15 8.12
CA SER A 19 11.73 2.12 7.22
C SER A 19 13.15 1.71 7.61
N SER A 20 14.02 2.67 7.93
CA SER A 20 15.39 2.38 8.37
C SER A 20 15.42 1.69 9.73
N ALA A 21 14.55 2.07 10.66
CA ALA A 21 14.47 1.43 11.98
C ALA A 21 14.12 -0.06 11.83
N VAL A 22 13.13 -0.40 11.01
CA VAL A 22 12.74 -1.79 10.75
C VAL A 22 13.84 -2.55 10.01
N ALA A 23 14.49 -1.93 9.02
CA ALA A 23 15.58 -2.54 8.29
C ALA A 23 16.80 -2.86 9.21
N ARG A 24 17.14 -1.95 10.13
CA ARG A 24 18.20 -2.19 11.14
C ARG A 24 17.98 -3.45 11.97
N GLU A 25 16.73 -3.82 12.20
CA GLU A 25 16.34 -5.05 12.91
C GLU A 25 16.22 -6.27 11.97
N ASN A 26 16.77 -6.19 10.75
CA ASN A 26 16.72 -7.23 9.72
C ASN A 26 15.29 -7.58 9.24
N GLY A 27 14.35 -6.66 9.36
CA GLY A 27 13.02 -6.72 8.73
C GLY A 27 13.00 -6.09 7.35
N VAL A 28 11.81 -6.01 6.75
CA VAL A 28 11.56 -5.24 5.52
C VAL A 28 10.95 -3.90 5.91
N GLY A 29 11.73 -2.82 5.78
CA GLY A 29 11.26 -1.44 5.97
C GLY A 29 10.66 -0.90 4.67
N THR A 30 9.48 -0.33 4.72
CA THR A 30 8.74 0.08 3.51
C THR A 30 8.42 1.56 3.50
N ILE A 31 8.89 2.27 2.50
CA ILE A 31 8.55 3.67 2.23
C ILE A 31 7.25 3.72 1.40
N ALA A 32 6.28 4.55 1.80
CA ALA A 32 5.10 4.82 0.98
C ALA A 32 5.38 5.98 0.03
N SER A 33 5.32 5.73 -1.27
CA SER A 33 5.77 6.67 -2.32
C SER A 33 4.86 7.90 -2.54
N VAL A 34 3.65 7.89 -1.99
CA VAL A 34 2.62 8.87 -2.34
C VAL A 34 2.88 10.24 -1.70
N ASP A 35 2.89 11.30 -2.53
CA ASP A 35 2.96 12.71 -2.13
C ASP A 35 4.09 13.06 -1.13
N LEU A 36 5.24 12.40 -1.25
CA LEU A 36 6.39 12.55 -0.35
C LEU A 36 6.98 13.96 -0.32
N ARG A 37 6.76 14.79 -1.36
CA ARG A 37 7.20 16.19 -1.36
C ARG A 37 6.71 16.97 -0.13
N HIS A 38 5.61 16.53 0.51
CA HIS A 38 5.08 17.14 1.73
C HIS A 38 5.99 16.97 2.97
N LEU A 39 6.94 16.05 2.92
CA LEU A 39 7.94 15.84 3.99
C LEU A 39 9.18 16.73 3.84
N HIS A 40 9.30 17.47 2.73
CA HIS A 40 10.44 18.30 2.39
C HIS A 40 9.98 19.75 2.15
N ASP A 41 10.32 20.65 3.07
CA ASP A 41 9.87 22.06 3.03
C ASP A 41 10.26 22.77 1.73
N ASP A 42 11.45 22.50 1.20
CA ASP A 42 11.93 23.05 -0.06
C ASP A 42 11.09 22.59 -1.25
N LEU A 43 10.80 21.29 -1.35
CA LEU A 43 9.97 20.73 -2.42
C LEU A 43 8.51 21.15 -2.29
N LEU A 44 8.01 21.25 -1.06
CA LEU A 44 6.67 21.75 -0.80
C LEU A 44 6.54 23.23 -1.19
N ALA A 45 7.53 24.07 -0.87
CA ALA A 45 7.55 25.47 -1.28
C ALA A 45 7.62 25.59 -2.82
N GLU A 46 8.49 24.83 -3.46
CA GLU A 46 8.63 24.79 -4.90
C GLU A 46 7.35 24.34 -5.61
N SER A 47 6.61 23.40 -5.04
CA SER A 47 5.36 22.88 -5.60
C SER A 47 4.25 23.95 -5.72
N LYS A 48 4.37 25.05 -5.00
CA LYS A 48 3.44 26.19 -5.04
C LYS A 48 3.75 27.19 -6.15
N ILE A 49 4.96 27.09 -6.75
CA ILE A 49 5.40 27.96 -7.84
C ILE A 49 5.08 27.28 -9.16
N ASN A 50 4.17 27.86 -9.95
CA ASN A 50 3.70 27.30 -11.24
C ASN A 50 3.25 25.83 -11.11
N PRO A 51 2.19 25.54 -10.34
CA PRO A 51 1.74 24.19 -10.06
C PRO A 51 1.27 23.49 -11.33
N SER A 52 1.81 22.28 -11.58
CA SER A 52 1.36 21.37 -12.64
C SER A 52 1.48 19.92 -12.18
N GLU A 53 0.76 19.01 -12.83
CA GLU A 53 0.85 17.59 -12.51
C GLU A 53 2.27 17.07 -12.75
N GLU A 54 2.91 17.43 -13.85
CA GLU A 54 4.30 17.04 -14.19
C GLU A 54 5.27 17.51 -13.10
N LYS A 55 5.11 18.74 -12.63
CA LYS A 55 5.94 19.30 -11.55
C LYS A 55 5.75 18.53 -10.26
N TYR A 56 4.51 18.20 -9.89
CA TYR A 56 4.25 17.40 -8.69
C TYR A 56 4.87 16.01 -8.80
N THR A 57 4.76 15.36 -9.96
CA THR A 57 5.40 14.06 -10.20
C THR A 57 6.92 14.17 -10.02
N GLN A 58 7.56 15.15 -10.64
CA GLN A 58 9.01 15.37 -10.53
C GLN A 58 9.44 15.60 -9.08
N LEU A 59 8.75 16.48 -8.35
CA LEU A 59 9.08 16.78 -6.95
C LEU A 59 8.84 15.56 -6.03
N ASN A 60 7.82 14.77 -6.29
CA ASN A 60 7.58 13.53 -5.56
C ASN A 60 8.64 12.47 -5.86
N CYS A 61 9.12 12.36 -7.10
CA CYS A 61 10.26 11.49 -7.45
C CYS A 61 11.54 11.93 -6.75
N THR A 62 11.83 13.24 -6.73
CA THR A 62 12.97 13.78 -5.98
C THR A 62 12.87 13.48 -4.49
N ALA A 63 11.68 13.64 -3.91
CA ALA A 63 11.43 13.29 -2.50
C ALA A 63 11.61 11.79 -2.24
N LEU A 64 11.11 10.95 -3.13
CA LEU A 64 11.24 9.49 -3.03
C LEU A 64 12.72 9.06 -3.07
N ASP A 65 13.50 9.63 -3.97
CA ASP A 65 14.95 9.38 -4.01
C ASP A 65 15.62 9.75 -2.68
N ARG A 66 15.35 10.96 -2.16
CA ARG A 66 15.90 11.40 -0.86
C ARG A 66 15.55 10.46 0.27
N GLU A 67 14.29 10.00 0.34
CA GLU A 67 13.84 9.07 1.37
C GLU A 67 14.50 7.68 1.23
N ILE A 68 14.69 7.17 0.01
CA ILE A 68 15.39 5.89 -0.21
C ILE A 68 16.86 6.02 0.18
N GLN A 69 17.57 7.06 -0.28
CA GLN A 69 18.99 7.27 0.04
C GLN A 69 19.19 7.39 1.56
N LYS A 70 18.33 8.18 2.22
CA LYS A 70 18.38 8.33 3.66
C LYS A 70 18.10 7.01 4.39
N THR A 71 17.10 6.24 3.94
CA THR A 71 16.78 4.93 4.52
C THR A 71 17.97 3.98 4.39
N LYS A 72 18.61 3.92 3.22
CA LYS A 72 19.80 3.07 2.97
C LYS A 72 20.96 3.45 3.88
N ALA A 73 21.24 4.74 4.02
CA ALA A 73 22.29 5.23 4.91
C ALA A 73 22.01 4.85 6.37
N ASP A 74 20.78 5.10 6.84
CA ASP A 74 20.38 4.87 8.22
C ASP A 74 20.20 3.37 8.54
N ALA A 75 19.86 2.52 7.56
CA ALA A 75 19.74 1.07 7.73
C ALA A 75 21.09 0.37 7.88
N ASN A 76 22.16 1.01 7.48
CA ASN A 76 23.54 0.53 7.63
C ASN A 76 23.77 -0.87 7.03
N GLY A 77 23.22 -1.12 5.85
CA GLY A 77 23.35 -2.37 5.09
C GLY A 77 22.58 -3.57 5.66
N LYS A 78 21.64 -3.33 6.58
CA LYS A 78 20.80 -4.37 7.17
C LYS A 78 19.40 -4.38 6.58
N GLY A 79 18.72 -5.53 6.67
CA GLY A 79 17.34 -5.72 6.26
C GLY A 79 17.14 -5.54 4.76
N MET A 80 15.91 -5.17 4.39
CA MET A 80 15.50 -4.88 3.03
C MET A 80 14.72 -3.57 3.01
N ILE A 81 14.91 -2.75 1.98
CA ILE A 81 14.22 -1.48 1.79
C ILE A 81 13.26 -1.62 0.63
N ALA A 82 11.97 -1.62 0.95
CA ALA A 82 10.91 -1.70 -0.03
C ALA A 82 10.24 -0.33 -0.27
N VAL A 83 9.67 -0.15 -1.46
CA VAL A 83 8.83 1.00 -1.79
C VAL A 83 7.41 0.52 -2.09
N ASN A 84 6.44 1.02 -1.33
CA ASN A 84 5.04 0.76 -1.61
C ASN A 84 4.50 1.79 -2.60
N VAL A 85 3.91 1.28 -3.70
CA VAL A 85 3.31 2.10 -4.75
C VAL A 85 1.86 1.69 -4.93
N MET A 86 0.94 2.65 -4.87
CA MET A 86 -0.47 2.41 -5.16
C MET A 86 -0.73 2.45 -6.66
N LYS A 87 -1.22 1.36 -7.24
CA LYS A 87 -1.61 1.30 -8.67
C LYS A 87 -2.65 2.36 -9.04
N ALA A 88 -3.50 2.73 -8.11
CA ALA A 88 -4.53 3.74 -8.29
C ALA A 88 -4.00 5.19 -8.41
N VAL A 89 -2.74 5.45 -8.08
CA VAL A 89 -2.12 6.77 -8.28
C VAL A 89 -1.72 6.94 -9.74
N LYS A 90 -2.02 8.09 -10.32
CA LYS A 90 -1.76 8.37 -11.74
C LYS A 90 -0.28 8.19 -12.11
N ASP A 91 0.60 8.64 -11.23
CA ASP A 91 2.06 8.67 -11.46
C ASP A 91 2.77 7.40 -10.97
N HIS A 92 2.02 6.32 -10.69
CA HIS A 92 2.58 5.08 -10.14
C HIS A 92 3.78 4.54 -10.96
N ALA A 93 3.75 4.64 -12.28
CA ALA A 93 4.84 4.17 -13.13
C ALA A 93 6.13 5.00 -12.93
N ALA A 94 6.01 6.32 -12.74
CA ALA A 94 7.15 7.17 -12.43
C ALA A 94 7.76 6.84 -11.06
N TYR A 95 6.90 6.57 -10.06
CA TYR A 95 7.38 6.18 -8.72
C TYR A 95 8.04 4.80 -8.71
N VAL A 96 7.53 3.82 -9.47
CA VAL A 96 8.20 2.52 -9.63
C VAL A 96 9.58 2.70 -10.25
N ARG A 97 9.67 3.44 -11.36
CA ARG A 97 10.95 3.68 -12.03
C ARG A 97 11.94 4.40 -11.12
N GLN A 98 11.50 5.47 -10.47
CA GLN A 98 12.36 6.21 -9.52
C GLN A 98 12.84 5.32 -8.37
N ALA A 99 11.98 4.47 -7.81
CA ALA A 99 12.37 3.56 -6.74
C ALA A 99 13.46 2.58 -7.19
N CYS A 100 13.35 2.04 -8.42
CA CYS A 100 14.38 1.19 -9.01
C CYS A 100 15.70 1.96 -9.22
N GLU A 101 15.64 3.14 -9.81
CA GLU A 101 16.81 4.00 -10.06
C GLU A 101 17.50 4.42 -8.76
N SER A 102 16.75 4.68 -7.71
CA SER A 102 17.27 5.01 -6.38
C SER A 102 17.82 3.80 -5.61
N GLY A 103 17.69 2.58 -6.16
CA GLY A 103 18.21 1.35 -5.58
C GLY A 103 17.40 0.80 -4.42
N ALA A 104 16.06 0.88 -4.49
CA ALA A 104 15.19 0.12 -3.60
C ALA A 104 15.37 -1.39 -3.83
N ASP A 105 15.29 -2.19 -2.77
CA ASP A 105 15.44 -3.65 -2.86
C ASP A 105 14.15 -4.34 -3.32
N ALA A 106 12.99 -3.71 -3.12
CA ALA A 106 11.70 -4.27 -3.53
C ALA A 106 10.66 -3.20 -3.87
N ILE A 107 9.73 -3.57 -4.78
CA ILE A 107 8.51 -2.81 -5.06
C ILE A 107 7.31 -3.60 -4.53
N VAL A 108 6.53 -2.98 -3.65
CA VAL A 108 5.29 -3.53 -3.11
C VAL A 108 4.12 -2.77 -3.73
N MET A 109 3.31 -3.44 -4.57
CA MET A 109 2.26 -2.74 -5.32
C MET A 109 0.87 -3.32 -5.07
N GLY A 110 -0.05 -2.46 -4.65
CA GLY A 110 -1.46 -2.75 -4.42
C GLY A 110 -2.38 -1.62 -4.87
N ALA A 111 -3.57 -1.54 -4.29
CA ALA A 111 -4.64 -0.61 -4.69
C ALA A 111 -5.00 -0.75 -6.19
N GLY A 112 -5.22 -1.98 -6.63
CA GLY A 112 -5.49 -2.40 -8.00
C GLY A 112 -4.60 -3.57 -8.40
N LEU A 113 -4.94 -4.25 -9.51
CA LEU A 113 -4.14 -5.37 -10.01
C LEU A 113 -2.86 -4.86 -10.69
N PRO A 114 -1.65 -5.20 -10.21
CA PRO A 114 -0.39 -4.71 -10.76
C PRO A 114 0.04 -5.52 -12.01
N LEU A 115 -0.81 -5.56 -13.03
CA LEU A 115 -0.62 -6.42 -14.20
C LEU A 115 0.59 -6.04 -15.06
N ASP A 116 1.01 -4.79 -14.98
CA ASP A 116 2.07 -4.16 -15.77
C ASP A 116 3.30 -3.79 -14.92
N LEU A 117 3.40 -4.27 -13.69
CA LEU A 117 4.57 -4.03 -12.84
C LEU A 117 5.87 -4.59 -13.45
N PRO A 118 5.90 -5.79 -14.06
CA PRO A 118 7.11 -6.27 -14.74
C PRO A 118 7.65 -5.33 -15.81
N GLU A 119 6.76 -4.70 -16.60
CA GLU A 119 7.17 -3.74 -17.64
C GLU A 119 7.75 -2.45 -17.04
N MET A 120 7.21 -1.99 -15.92
CA MET A 120 7.72 -0.79 -15.25
C MET A 120 9.10 -1.01 -14.64
N THR A 121 9.44 -2.25 -14.30
CA THR A 121 10.71 -2.67 -13.69
C THR A 121 11.66 -3.33 -14.70
N GLU A 122 11.38 -3.23 -16.00
CA GLU A 122 12.25 -3.77 -17.02
C GLU A 122 13.68 -3.21 -16.89
N GLY A 123 14.67 -4.11 -16.92
CA GLY A 123 16.08 -3.78 -16.68
C GLY A 123 16.52 -3.94 -15.22
N TYR A 124 15.59 -4.03 -14.26
CA TYR A 124 15.87 -4.11 -12.81
C TYR A 124 15.48 -5.45 -12.17
N HIS A 125 14.92 -6.41 -12.91
CA HIS A 125 14.36 -7.67 -12.36
C HIS A 125 15.35 -8.54 -11.60
N LYS A 126 16.65 -8.31 -11.74
CA LYS A 126 17.69 -9.04 -10.98
C LYS A 126 18.01 -8.39 -9.65
N ASP A 127 17.71 -7.12 -9.51
CA ASP A 127 18.16 -6.29 -8.41
C ASP A 127 16.99 -5.83 -7.52
N VAL A 128 15.75 -5.88 -8.06
CA VAL A 128 14.54 -5.40 -7.38
C VAL A 128 13.47 -6.49 -7.32
N ALA A 129 13.11 -6.89 -6.12
CA ALA A 129 12.05 -7.86 -5.87
C ALA A 129 10.65 -7.28 -6.08
N LEU A 130 9.69 -8.07 -6.57
CA LEU A 130 8.34 -7.63 -6.91
C LEU A 130 7.29 -8.31 -6.03
N PHE A 131 6.59 -7.52 -5.20
CA PHE A 131 5.57 -7.98 -4.26
C PHE A 131 4.19 -7.41 -4.61
N PRO A 132 3.34 -8.13 -5.38
CA PRO A 132 1.95 -7.73 -5.57
C PRO A 132 1.15 -7.88 -4.27
N ILE A 133 0.28 -6.90 -3.96
CA ILE A 133 -0.69 -6.98 -2.86
C ILE A 133 -2.06 -7.33 -3.43
N LEU A 134 -2.66 -8.40 -2.93
CA LEU A 134 -3.93 -8.95 -3.40
C LEU A 134 -4.73 -9.44 -2.20
N SER A 135 -6.05 -9.53 -2.34
CA SER A 135 -6.94 -9.93 -1.24
C SER A 135 -7.60 -11.31 -1.47
N GLU A 136 -7.55 -11.84 -2.69
CA GLU A 136 -8.21 -13.11 -3.02
C GLU A 136 -7.43 -13.90 -4.07
N SER A 137 -7.59 -15.22 -4.08
CA SER A 137 -6.92 -16.18 -4.99
C SER A 137 -7.18 -15.90 -6.47
N ARG A 138 -8.37 -15.42 -6.82
CA ARG A 138 -8.71 -15.04 -8.21
C ARG A 138 -7.80 -13.92 -8.71
N GLY A 139 -7.58 -12.89 -7.92
CA GLY A 139 -6.66 -11.79 -8.24
C GLY A 139 -5.23 -12.29 -8.41
N ILE A 140 -4.78 -13.18 -7.50
CA ILE A 140 -3.47 -13.82 -7.57
C ILE A 140 -3.31 -14.58 -8.88
N GLY A 141 -4.28 -15.42 -9.25
CA GLY A 141 -4.24 -16.17 -10.50
C GLY A 141 -4.20 -15.30 -11.75
N ILE A 142 -4.89 -14.16 -11.76
CA ILE A 142 -4.86 -13.20 -12.88
C ILE A 142 -3.47 -12.58 -13.02
N VAL A 143 -2.88 -12.10 -11.90
CA VAL A 143 -1.54 -11.49 -11.88
C VAL A 143 -0.50 -12.50 -12.33
N LEU A 144 -0.48 -13.70 -11.76
CA LEU A 144 0.47 -14.76 -12.11
C LEU A 144 0.40 -15.10 -13.61
N LYS A 145 -0.79 -15.37 -14.15
CA LYS A 145 -0.97 -15.66 -15.59
C LYS A 145 -0.46 -14.53 -16.49
N ARG A 146 -0.61 -13.28 -16.04
CA ARG A 146 -0.14 -12.12 -16.81
C ARG A 146 1.37 -12.01 -16.79
N TRP A 147 1.98 -12.15 -15.58
CA TRP A 147 3.43 -12.03 -15.40
C TRP A 147 4.20 -13.18 -16.03
N MET A 148 3.69 -14.43 -15.91
CA MET A 148 4.27 -15.62 -16.57
C MET A 148 4.41 -15.46 -18.07
N LYS A 149 3.46 -14.81 -18.76
CA LYS A 149 3.57 -14.51 -20.19
C LYS A 149 4.75 -13.60 -20.54
N LYS A 150 5.36 -12.97 -19.54
CA LYS A 150 6.52 -12.10 -19.66
C LYS A 150 7.79 -12.75 -19.10
N GLY A 151 7.69 -14.01 -18.68
CA GLY A 151 8.79 -14.74 -18.05
C GLY A 151 9.16 -14.21 -16.67
N VAL A 152 8.24 -13.51 -15.97
CA VAL A 152 8.44 -12.94 -14.63
C VAL A 152 7.49 -13.61 -13.65
N LEU A 153 7.97 -13.90 -12.43
CA LEU A 153 7.18 -14.33 -11.30
C LEU A 153 7.36 -13.34 -10.13
N PRO A 154 6.38 -13.23 -9.24
CA PRO A 154 6.57 -12.44 -8.01
C PRO A 154 7.58 -13.11 -7.09
N ASP A 155 8.42 -12.31 -6.44
CA ASP A 155 9.37 -12.77 -5.41
C ASP A 155 8.68 -13.07 -4.08
N ALA A 156 7.52 -12.45 -3.84
CA ALA A 156 6.57 -12.79 -2.77
C ALA A 156 5.18 -12.24 -3.15
N ILE A 157 4.12 -12.76 -2.53
CA ILE A 157 2.76 -12.26 -2.67
C ILE A 157 2.26 -11.80 -1.31
N VAL A 158 1.81 -10.53 -1.22
CA VAL A 158 1.13 -10.02 -0.02
C VAL A 158 -0.36 -10.30 -0.14
N ILE A 159 -0.91 -11.04 0.82
CA ILE A 159 -2.34 -11.32 0.97
C ILE A 159 -2.88 -10.37 2.04
N GLU A 160 -3.64 -9.35 1.62
CA GLU A 160 -4.20 -8.36 2.53
C GLU A 160 -5.68 -8.63 2.79
N HIS A 161 -6.04 -8.84 4.07
CA HIS A 161 -7.43 -9.08 4.46
C HIS A 161 -8.20 -7.76 4.56
N PRO A 162 -9.27 -7.55 3.74
CA PRO A 162 -10.00 -6.28 3.71
C PRO A 162 -10.57 -5.86 5.07
N ALA A 163 -11.08 -6.80 5.87
CA ALA A 163 -11.64 -6.52 7.19
C ALA A 163 -10.60 -6.04 8.21
N HIS A 164 -9.31 -6.10 7.91
CA HIS A 164 -8.23 -5.71 8.83
C HIS A 164 -7.26 -4.70 8.21
N ALA A 165 -7.44 -4.37 6.94
CA ALA A 165 -6.70 -3.31 6.27
C ALA A 165 -7.09 -1.93 6.79
N ALA A 166 -6.27 -0.91 6.55
CA ALA A 166 -6.55 0.48 6.84
C ALA A 166 -6.52 1.30 5.54
N GLY A 167 -7.14 2.48 5.56
CA GLY A 167 -7.32 3.26 4.34
C GLY A 167 -8.35 2.62 3.42
N HIS A 168 -8.06 2.51 2.11
CA HIS A 168 -8.94 1.83 1.18
C HIS A 168 -8.83 0.31 1.33
N LEU A 169 -9.98 -0.35 1.48
CA LEU A 169 -10.10 -1.78 1.69
C LEU A 169 -10.22 -2.50 0.34
N GLY A 170 -9.61 -3.66 0.18
CA GLY A 170 -9.61 -4.46 -1.06
C GLY A 170 -10.95 -5.13 -1.41
N ALA A 171 -12.09 -4.58 -0.98
CA ALA A 171 -13.43 -5.08 -1.23
C ALA A 171 -14.25 -4.07 -2.06
N ALA A 172 -15.30 -4.54 -2.73
CA ALA A 172 -16.16 -3.69 -3.56
C ALA A 172 -17.18 -2.85 -2.76
N SER A 173 -17.53 -3.28 -1.54
CA SER A 173 -18.46 -2.59 -0.65
C SER A 173 -18.09 -2.79 0.81
N VAL A 174 -18.58 -1.90 1.69
CA VAL A 174 -18.38 -2.05 3.14
C VAL A 174 -18.95 -3.38 3.64
N ALA A 175 -20.16 -3.76 3.21
CA ALA A 175 -20.75 -5.03 3.58
C ALA A 175 -19.94 -6.26 3.13
N GLY A 176 -19.15 -6.13 2.08
CA GLY A 176 -18.35 -7.21 1.52
C GLY A 176 -16.98 -7.43 2.18
N VAL A 177 -16.54 -6.56 3.10
CA VAL A 177 -15.19 -6.69 3.70
C VAL A 177 -15.03 -7.94 4.57
N ASN A 178 -16.12 -8.45 5.12
CA ASN A 178 -16.16 -9.65 5.94
C ASN A 178 -16.59 -10.91 5.16
N ASP A 179 -16.55 -10.88 3.83
CA ASP A 179 -16.85 -12.05 3.01
C ASP A 179 -15.85 -13.18 3.30
N ALA A 180 -16.35 -14.39 3.51
CA ALA A 180 -15.54 -15.58 3.80
C ALA A 180 -14.50 -15.91 2.72
N LYS A 181 -14.64 -15.38 1.51
CA LYS A 181 -13.63 -15.52 0.45
C LYS A 181 -12.29 -14.83 0.78
N PHE A 182 -12.25 -13.93 1.76
CA PHE A 182 -11.03 -13.22 2.20
C PHE A 182 -10.36 -13.89 3.41
N GLU A 183 -10.97 -14.91 4.01
CA GLU A 183 -10.38 -15.62 5.13
C GLU A 183 -8.99 -16.18 4.76
N PHE A 184 -7.98 -15.87 5.56
CA PHE A 184 -6.59 -16.18 5.24
C PHE A 184 -6.37 -17.66 4.89
N LYS A 185 -6.91 -18.57 5.71
CA LYS A 185 -6.75 -20.00 5.47
C LYS A 185 -7.27 -20.39 4.08
N ARG A 186 -8.46 -19.92 3.75
CA ARG A 186 -9.10 -20.19 2.45
C ARG A 186 -8.29 -19.60 1.30
N VAL A 187 -7.88 -18.31 1.40
CA VAL A 187 -7.11 -17.67 0.32
C VAL A 187 -5.78 -18.38 0.09
N ILE A 188 -5.11 -18.84 1.16
CA ILE A 188 -3.86 -19.58 1.07
C ILE A 188 -4.08 -20.93 0.39
N GLU A 189 -5.06 -21.71 0.82
CA GLU A 189 -5.40 -23.01 0.21
C GLU A 189 -5.73 -22.85 -1.27
N GLU A 190 -6.59 -21.89 -1.62
CA GLU A 190 -6.93 -21.60 -3.00
C GLU A 190 -5.72 -21.06 -3.81
N THR A 191 -4.79 -20.35 -3.18
CA THR A 191 -3.56 -19.87 -3.83
C THR A 191 -2.63 -21.05 -4.17
N PHE A 192 -2.49 -22.02 -3.30
CA PHE A 192 -1.73 -23.23 -3.61
C PHE A 192 -2.36 -24.04 -4.75
N GLU A 193 -3.70 -24.12 -4.83
CA GLU A 193 -4.38 -24.70 -5.99
C GLU A 193 -4.12 -23.90 -7.28
N VAL A 194 -4.07 -22.57 -7.21
CA VAL A 194 -3.65 -21.73 -8.34
C VAL A 194 -2.21 -22.06 -8.75
N PHE A 195 -1.27 -22.19 -7.82
CA PHE A 195 0.12 -22.58 -8.13
C PHE A 195 0.17 -23.92 -8.82
N LYS A 196 -0.54 -24.93 -8.31
CA LYS A 196 -0.64 -26.27 -8.92
C LYS A 196 -1.17 -26.19 -10.34
N ASN A 197 -2.29 -25.49 -10.55
CA ASN A 197 -2.91 -25.36 -11.88
C ASN A 197 -2.03 -24.59 -12.89
N LEU A 198 -1.05 -23.82 -12.42
CA LEU A 198 -0.09 -23.10 -13.25
C LEU A 198 1.27 -23.78 -13.36
N GLY A 199 1.48 -24.91 -12.69
CA GLY A 199 2.77 -25.61 -12.65
C GLY A 199 3.84 -24.88 -11.87
N LEU A 200 3.46 -24.10 -10.84
CA LEU A 200 4.37 -23.27 -10.04
C LEU A 200 4.68 -23.87 -8.66
N GLU A 201 4.37 -25.12 -8.41
CA GLU A 201 4.56 -25.76 -7.08
C GLU A 201 6.03 -25.78 -6.64
N SER A 202 6.96 -25.87 -7.57
CA SER A 202 8.40 -25.87 -7.32
C SER A 202 8.97 -24.47 -7.06
N GLU A 203 8.28 -23.41 -7.45
CA GLU A 203 8.80 -22.03 -7.40
C GLU A 203 8.87 -21.46 -5.97
N LYS A 204 8.12 -22.07 -5.03
CA LYS A 204 8.13 -21.71 -3.60
C LYS A 204 7.93 -20.20 -3.36
N ILE A 205 6.98 -19.57 -4.07
CA ILE A 205 6.68 -18.15 -3.93
C ILE A 205 6.19 -17.87 -2.50
N PRO A 206 6.90 -17.04 -1.71
CA PRO A 206 6.52 -16.75 -0.33
C PRO A 206 5.18 -16.01 -0.24
N LEU A 207 4.34 -16.37 0.74
CA LEU A 207 3.11 -15.66 1.06
C LEU A 207 3.30 -14.80 2.31
N ILE A 208 2.96 -13.53 2.23
CA ILE A 208 3.06 -12.54 3.31
C ILE A 208 1.64 -12.14 3.70
N LEU A 209 1.24 -12.39 4.96
CA LEU A 209 -0.11 -12.04 5.40
C LEU A 209 -0.17 -10.63 5.99
N ALA A 210 -1.09 -9.83 5.50
CA ALA A 210 -1.31 -8.45 5.90
C ALA A 210 -2.73 -8.24 6.45
N GLY A 211 -2.84 -7.49 7.53
CA GLY A 211 -4.11 -7.18 8.19
C GLY A 211 -4.30 -7.87 9.52
N GLY A 212 -4.38 -7.08 10.58
CA GLY A 212 -4.62 -7.57 11.93
C GLY A 212 -3.47 -8.34 12.59
N MET A 213 -2.27 -8.37 12.01
CA MET A 213 -1.09 -9.08 12.51
C MET A 213 -0.37 -8.32 13.64
N ALA A 214 -1.10 -7.83 14.62
CA ALA A 214 -0.59 -6.89 15.62
C ALA A 214 -0.12 -7.54 16.94
N ASN A 215 -0.22 -8.86 17.09
CA ASN A 215 0.18 -9.55 18.31
C ASN A 215 0.86 -10.88 18.02
N PHE A 216 1.62 -11.37 19.01
CA PHE A 216 2.42 -12.58 18.92
C PHE A 216 1.61 -13.82 18.49
N GLU A 217 0.42 -14.03 19.06
CA GLU A 217 -0.38 -15.23 18.77
C GLU A 217 -0.87 -15.26 17.32
N LYS A 218 -1.27 -14.12 16.77
CA LYS A 218 -1.66 -14.02 15.35
C LYS A 218 -0.48 -14.24 14.43
N VAL A 219 0.67 -13.62 14.73
CA VAL A 219 1.90 -13.82 13.96
C VAL A 219 2.33 -15.29 14.02
N LYS A 220 2.35 -15.90 15.20
CA LYS A 220 2.66 -17.32 15.39
C LYS A 220 1.70 -18.22 14.59
N THR A 221 0.40 -17.94 14.65
CA THR A 221 -0.61 -18.69 13.90
C THR A 221 -0.40 -18.57 12.39
N ALA A 222 -0.12 -17.36 11.89
CA ALA A 222 0.17 -17.13 10.48
C ALA A 222 1.37 -17.95 10.00
N LEU A 223 2.48 -17.89 10.73
CA LEU A 223 3.74 -18.55 10.36
C LEU A 223 3.72 -20.07 10.59
N LYS A 224 3.06 -20.55 11.66
CA LYS A 224 3.11 -21.97 12.05
C LYS A 224 1.94 -22.79 11.51
N ASN A 225 0.76 -22.18 11.41
CA ASN A 225 -0.48 -22.93 11.16
C ASN A 225 -1.07 -22.65 9.78
N TRP A 226 -0.86 -21.45 9.20
CA TRP A 226 -1.45 -21.07 7.92
C TRP A 226 -0.47 -21.16 6.74
N GLY A 227 0.83 -21.43 6.98
CA GLY A 227 1.81 -21.56 5.92
C GLY A 227 2.33 -20.24 5.35
N ALA A 228 2.14 -19.14 6.08
CA ALA A 228 2.75 -17.87 5.71
C ALA A 228 4.27 -17.90 5.89
N SER A 229 4.98 -17.26 4.98
CA SER A 229 6.44 -17.07 5.07
C SER A 229 6.82 -15.85 5.91
N ALA A 230 5.94 -14.83 5.93
CA ALA A 230 6.12 -13.60 6.70
C ALA A 230 4.76 -12.95 7.01
N VAL A 231 4.78 -11.92 7.85
CA VAL A 231 3.62 -11.07 8.13
C VAL A 231 3.93 -9.61 7.81
N GLN A 232 2.90 -8.88 7.32
CA GLN A 232 3.00 -7.44 7.14
C GLN A 232 2.18 -6.72 8.23
N ILE A 233 2.81 -5.76 8.88
CA ILE A 233 2.25 -5.01 10.01
C ILE A 233 2.25 -3.52 9.66
N GLY A 234 1.10 -2.85 9.80
CA GLY A 234 0.94 -1.41 9.55
C GLY A 234 0.77 -0.62 10.84
N THR A 235 -0.45 -0.62 11.39
CA THR A 235 -0.91 0.26 12.46
C THR A 235 -0.02 0.23 13.71
N ALA A 236 0.48 -0.94 14.12
CA ALA A 236 1.38 -1.04 15.28
C ALA A 236 2.69 -0.28 15.05
N PHE A 237 3.23 -0.28 13.84
CA PHE A 237 4.40 0.52 13.49
C PHE A 237 4.08 2.01 13.33
N ALA A 238 2.88 2.37 12.88
CA ALA A 238 2.50 3.76 12.66
C ALA A 238 2.52 4.61 13.95
N VAL A 239 2.34 3.98 15.13
CA VAL A 239 2.29 4.66 16.43
C VAL A 239 3.61 4.66 17.19
N THR A 240 4.66 4.01 16.65
CA THR A 240 5.99 3.98 17.30
C THR A 240 6.67 5.35 17.26
N GLU A 241 7.70 5.53 18.07
CA GLU A 241 8.50 6.75 18.06
C GLU A 241 9.16 6.98 16.70
N GLU A 242 9.62 5.92 16.05
CA GLU A 242 10.28 5.93 14.75
C GLU A 242 9.34 6.26 13.59
N GLY A 243 8.03 6.06 13.75
CA GLY A 243 7.04 6.42 12.73
C GLY A 243 7.18 7.87 12.28
N ASP A 244 7.07 8.14 10.98
CA ASP A 244 7.28 9.48 10.41
C ASP A 244 6.06 10.40 10.57
N ALA A 245 4.90 9.83 10.90
CA ALA A 245 3.66 10.59 11.07
C ALA A 245 3.73 11.63 12.20
N HIS A 246 2.99 12.74 12.00
CA HIS A 246 2.86 13.78 13.00
C HIS A 246 2.35 13.23 14.35
N ILE A 247 2.85 13.77 15.45
CA ILE A 247 2.54 13.29 16.82
C ILE A 247 1.03 13.24 17.12
N ASN A 248 0.24 14.16 16.60
CA ASN A 248 -1.22 14.15 16.79
C ASN A 248 -1.88 12.96 16.10
N PHE A 249 -1.40 12.55 14.92
CA PHE A 249 -1.85 11.34 14.25
C PHE A 249 -1.56 10.09 15.10
N LYS A 250 -0.33 9.97 15.60
CA LYS A 250 0.08 8.86 16.48
C LYS A 250 -0.78 8.80 17.76
N LYS A 251 -0.99 9.94 18.41
CA LYS A 251 -1.84 10.03 19.63
C LYS A 251 -3.28 9.64 19.35
N THR A 252 -3.85 10.12 18.24
CA THR A 252 -5.22 9.76 17.83
C THR A 252 -5.35 8.25 17.58
N LEU A 253 -4.38 7.68 16.91
CA LEU A 253 -4.39 6.26 16.57
C LEU A 253 -4.14 5.36 17.79
N ALA A 254 -3.17 5.74 18.65
CA ALA A 254 -2.83 5.01 19.87
C ALA A 254 -3.92 5.08 20.94
N GLY A 255 -4.70 6.18 20.99
CA GLY A 255 -5.82 6.35 21.91
C GLY A 255 -7.18 5.86 21.37
N ALA A 256 -7.20 5.22 20.19
CA ALA A 256 -8.43 4.72 19.61
C ALA A 256 -8.80 3.35 20.18
N GLU A 257 -10.03 3.23 20.68
CA GLU A 257 -10.65 1.96 21.03
C GLU A 257 -11.34 1.34 19.80
N THR A 258 -11.76 0.09 19.88
CA THR A 258 -12.36 -0.65 18.76
C THR A 258 -13.59 0.07 18.19
N GLU A 259 -14.45 0.64 19.03
CA GLU A 259 -15.65 1.39 18.66
C GLU A 259 -15.33 2.73 17.95
N HIS A 260 -14.10 3.24 18.07
CA HIS A 260 -13.66 4.42 17.35
C HIS A 260 -13.25 4.12 15.91
N VAL A 261 -13.08 2.85 15.55
CA VAL A 261 -12.72 2.44 14.19
C VAL A 261 -13.98 2.23 13.38
N VAL A 262 -14.12 3.00 12.31
CA VAL A 262 -15.32 2.99 11.46
C VAL A 262 -14.98 2.70 10.00
N GLU A 263 -15.89 2.00 9.33
CA GLU A 263 -15.87 1.76 7.89
C GLU A 263 -16.85 2.69 7.21
N PHE A 264 -16.48 3.19 6.04
CA PHE A 264 -17.28 4.13 5.27
C PHE A 264 -16.95 4.02 3.79
N MET A 265 -17.82 4.55 2.93
CA MET A 265 -17.52 4.67 1.50
C MET A 265 -16.80 5.97 1.21
N SER A 266 -15.58 5.89 0.67
CA SER A 266 -14.83 7.07 0.25
C SER A 266 -15.47 7.72 -0.98
N VAL A 267 -15.14 8.99 -1.22
CA VAL A 267 -15.58 9.71 -2.44
C VAL A 267 -15.11 9.07 -3.74
N ALA A 268 -14.06 8.24 -3.67
CA ALA A 268 -13.58 7.44 -4.80
C ALA A 268 -14.45 6.20 -5.08
N GLY A 269 -15.51 5.95 -4.28
CA GLY A 269 -16.41 4.82 -4.45
C GLY A 269 -15.83 3.48 -3.96
N LEU A 270 -14.83 3.53 -3.10
CA LEU A 270 -14.22 2.36 -2.47
C LEU A 270 -14.45 2.38 -0.95
N PRO A 271 -14.67 1.22 -0.32
CA PRO A 271 -14.68 1.11 1.12
C PRO A 271 -13.37 1.60 1.73
N ALA A 272 -13.48 2.30 2.84
CA ALA A 272 -12.33 2.79 3.60
C ALA A 272 -12.56 2.61 5.10
N ARG A 273 -11.46 2.56 5.86
CA ARG A 273 -11.48 2.47 7.32
C ARG A 273 -10.62 3.56 7.92
N GLY A 274 -11.09 4.14 9.01
CA GLY A 274 -10.34 5.16 9.74
C GLY A 274 -10.82 5.29 11.19
N VAL A 275 -10.02 6.01 11.98
CA VAL A 275 -10.41 6.38 13.35
C VAL A 275 -11.39 7.54 13.30
N ARG A 276 -12.46 7.42 14.06
CA ARG A 276 -13.53 8.40 14.16
C ARG A 276 -13.02 9.72 14.76
N THR A 277 -13.06 10.77 13.96
CA THR A 277 -12.67 12.13 14.31
C THR A 277 -13.80 13.07 13.92
N LYS A 278 -13.79 14.32 14.40
CA LYS A 278 -14.75 15.35 13.96
C LYS A 278 -14.80 15.49 12.41
N PHE A 279 -13.66 15.35 11.76
CA PHE A 279 -13.59 15.38 10.29
C PHE A 279 -14.37 14.19 9.70
N LEU A 280 -14.09 12.98 10.16
CA LEU A 280 -14.73 11.77 9.65
C LEU A 280 -16.23 11.74 9.99
N ASP A 281 -16.65 12.20 11.17
CA ASP A 281 -18.06 12.35 11.51
C ASP A 281 -18.80 13.30 10.57
N ASN A 282 -18.16 14.44 10.24
CA ASN A 282 -18.71 15.39 9.28
C ASN A 282 -18.72 14.81 7.85
N TYR A 283 -17.72 14.01 7.49
CA TYR A 283 -17.70 13.29 6.22
C TYR A 283 -18.87 12.30 6.13
N ILE A 284 -19.02 11.41 7.11
CA ILE A 284 -20.08 10.37 7.13
C ILE A 284 -21.48 11.01 7.03
N LYS A 285 -21.73 12.10 7.75
CA LYS A 285 -22.99 12.85 7.63
C LYS A 285 -23.28 13.36 6.21
N ARG A 286 -22.27 13.56 5.40
CA ARG A 286 -22.34 14.10 4.03
C ARG A 286 -22.01 13.05 2.97
N GLU A 287 -21.68 11.82 3.35
CA GLU A 287 -21.15 10.76 2.48
C GLU A 287 -21.98 10.60 1.20
N SER A 288 -23.29 10.38 1.33
CA SER A 288 -24.16 10.16 0.16
C SER A 288 -24.13 11.33 -0.83
N LYS A 289 -24.11 12.58 -0.33
CA LYS A 289 -24.02 13.79 -1.15
C LYS A 289 -22.66 13.91 -1.83
N LEU A 290 -21.59 13.63 -1.11
CA LEU A 290 -20.22 13.69 -1.64
C LEU A 290 -20.00 12.64 -2.74
N GLN A 291 -20.50 11.41 -2.54
CA GLN A 291 -20.44 10.36 -3.54
C GLN A 291 -21.28 10.68 -4.78
N ALA A 292 -22.50 11.21 -4.60
CA ALA A 292 -23.32 11.64 -5.72
C ALA A 292 -22.62 12.74 -6.54
N ASN A 293 -21.98 13.70 -5.88
CA ASN A 293 -21.19 14.75 -6.55
C ASN A 293 -19.98 14.15 -7.29
N ALA A 294 -19.24 13.24 -6.68
CA ALA A 294 -18.09 12.58 -7.32
C ALA A 294 -18.53 11.72 -8.52
N LYS A 295 -19.69 11.06 -8.42
CA LYS A 295 -20.29 10.36 -9.56
C LYS A 295 -20.71 11.32 -10.65
N ALA A 296 -21.25 12.51 -10.33
CA ALA A 296 -21.68 13.51 -11.31
C ALA A 296 -20.50 14.19 -12.00
N ASP A 297 -19.45 14.50 -11.26
CA ASP A 297 -18.20 15.06 -11.77
C ASP A 297 -17.03 14.54 -10.90
N PRO A 298 -16.21 13.60 -11.39
CA PRO A 298 -15.10 13.05 -10.62
C PRO A 298 -14.10 14.09 -10.12
N ARG A 299 -13.99 15.24 -10.79
CA ARG A 299 -13.12 16.34 -10.35
C ARG A 299 -13.59 16.97 -9.05
N ARG A 300 -14.87 16.80 -8.68
CA ARG A 300 -15.44 17.32 -7.43
C ARG A 300 -15.16 16.44 -6.22
N CYS A 301 -14.58 15.25 -6.39
CA CYS A 301 -14.25 14.36 -5.26
C CYS A 301 -13.23 15.00 -4.30
N THR A 302 -12.35 15.87 -4.80
CA THR A 302 -11.32 16.53 -3.99
C THR A 302 -11.78 17.83 -3.33
N GLN A 303 -12.95 18.37 -3.69
CA GLN A 303 -13.42 19.64 -3.13
C GLN A 303 -13.69 19.54 -1.63
N GLY A 304 -12.93 20.29 -0.85
CA GLY A 304 -13.06 20.35 0.60
C GLY A 304 -12.53 19.14 1.37
N LEU A 305 -11.84 18.21 0.71
CA LEU A 305 -11.30 17.00 1.33
C LEU A 305 -9.76 16.96 1.37
N ASN A 306 -9.09 17.91 0.74
CA ASN A 306 -7.63 17.95 0.65
C ASN A 306 -7.02 16.58 0.29
N CYS A 307 -7.62 15.94 -0.73
CA CYS A 307 -7.27 14.60 -1.19
C CYS A 307 -5.96 14.60 -2.00
N LEU A 308 -5.49 13.42 -2.42
CA LEU A 308 -4.31 13.26 -3.26
C LEU A 308 -4.37 14.14 -4.51
N THR A 309 -3.26 14.77 -4.83
CA THR A 309 -3.14 15.65 -6.01
C THR A 309 -3.34 14.89 -7.31
N SER A 310 -2.72 13.71 -7.42
CA SER A 310 -2.86 12.78 -8.56
C SER A 310 -3.60 11.53 -8.11
N CYS A 311 -4.86 11.37 -8.51
CA CYS A 311 -5.69 10.26 -8.08
C CYS A 311 -6.26 9.48 -9.27
N GLY A 312 -5.70 8.30 -9.55
CA GLY A 312 -6.20 7.40 -10.59
C GLY A 312 -7.59 6.83 -10.32
N LEU A 313 -8.04 6.79 -9.06
CA LEU A 313 -9.42 6.38 -8.72
C LEU A 313 -10.43 7.40 -9.24
N ARG A 314 -10.15 8.70 -9.07
CA ARG A 314 -10.96 9.79 -9.63
C ARG A 314 -11.00 9.72 -11.16
N ASP A 315 -9.85 9.52 -11.78
CA ASP A 315 -9.74 9.45 -13.25
C ASP A 315 -10.39 8.18 -13.81
N GLY A 316 -10.36 7.07 -13.06
CA GLY A 316 -11.10 5.85 -13.37
C GLY A 316 -12.61 6.06 -13.37
N LEU A 317 -13.15 6.81 -12.40
CA LEU A 317 -14.57 7.19 -12.37
C LEU A 317 -14.95 8.07 -13.58
N ALA A 318 -14.05 8.92 -14.05
CA ALA A 318 -14.29 9.74 -15.24
C ALA A 318 -14.34 8.89 -16.52
N LYS A 319 -13.44 7.92 -16.66
CA LYS A 319 -13.38 7.01 -17.82
C LYS A 319 -14.55 6.03 -17.90
N ALA A 320 -15.06 5.56 -16.79
CA ALA A 320 -16.20 4.63 -16.75
C ALA A 320 -17.53 5.27 -17.25
N ARG A 321 -17.51 6.55 -17.62
CA ARG A 321 -18.68 7.33 -18.11
C ARG A 321 -18.60 7.68 -19.58
N GLN A 322 -17.46 7.49 -20.21
CA GLN A 322 -17.30 7.56 -21.66
C GLN A 322 -17.65 6.21 -22.29
#